data_33657b6108b82b1acfae4c3b6c8c3781
#
_entry.id   33657b6108b82b1acfae4c3b6c8c3781
#
_cell.length_a   1.000
_cell.length_b   1.000
_cell.length_c   1.000
_cell.angle_alpha   90.00
_cell.angle_beta   90.00
_cell.angle_gamma   90.00
#
_symmetry.space_group_name_H-M   'P 1'
#
loop_
_entity.id
_entity.type
_entity.pdbx_description
1 polymer ?
#
loop_
_entity_poly.entity_id
_entity_poly.type
_entity_poly.pdbx_seq_one_letter_code
_entity_poly.pdbx_strand_id
1 'polypeptide(L)'
;PEQLPHFKRGIHMLQTVMQQNLLFYGIGILCFFGVISQIWLWGIYSRMTKDMENERAAKGKFIRQIRQRYGLLKRMGDGSVNTRAFIERSLYQYRHLGRTLHQWRRTGAVALVLSLILGLVGYYYAGNLRMGAALRQNYLWAMGIAAAVMGLIYGLTDVRYRRSYLETGLLDMLENSGNTAAVV
;
A
#
# COMPACT_ATOMS: atom_id res chain seq x y z
N PRO A 1 2.28 -45.53 -17.20
CA PRO A 1 3.72 -45.41 -16.88
C PRO A 1 4.40 -44.18 -17.49
N GLU A 2 3.69 -43.33 -18.27
CA GLU A 2 4.31 -42.18 -18.97
C GLU A 2 4.41 -40.88 -18.18
N GLN A 3 3.91 -40.78 -16.96
CA GLN A 3 3.96 -39.56 -16.19
C GLN A 3 5.27 -39.31 -15.41
N LEU A 4 6.17 -40.32 -15.34
CA LEU A 4 7.45 -40.23 -14.61
C LEU A 4 8.48 -39.23 -15.20
N PRO A 5 8.61 -39.00 -16.52
CA PRO A 5 9.63 -38.07 -17.03
C PRO A 5 9.31 -36.60 -16.76
N HIS A 6 8.03 -36.21 -16.76
CA HIS A 6 7.62 -34.84 -16.47
C HIS A 6 7.84 -34.45 -15.00
N PHE A 7 7.62 -35.38 -14.09
CA PHE A 7 7.83 -35.17 -12.65
C PHE A 7 9.32 -35.02 -12.31
N LYS A 8 10.19 -35.85 -12.90
CA LYS A 8 11.65 -35.73 -12.73
C LYS A 8 12.20 -34.42 -13.29
N ARG A 9 11.71 -33.95 -14.46
CA ARG A 9 12.10 -32.61 -14.98
C ARG A 9 11.71 -31.47 -14.04
N GLY A 10 10.54 -31.52 -13.42
CA GLY A 10 10.09 -30.53 -12.45
C GLY A 10 11.01 -30.46 -11.21
N ILE A 11 11.42 -31.63 -10.70
CA ILE A 11 12.35 -31.70 -9.55
C ILE A 11 13.72 -31.12 -9.92
N HIS A 12 14.28 -31.45 -11.09
CA HIS A 12 15.55 -30.88 -11.52
C HIS A 12 15.50 -29.36 -11.71
N MET A 13 14.42 -28.82 -12.30
CA MET A 13 14.21 -27.37 -12.40
C MET A 13 14.14 -26.71 -11.01
N LEU A 14 13.40 -27.29 -10.08
CA LEU A 14 13.33 -26.80 -8.70
C LEU A 14 14.68 -26.83 -8.01
N GLN A 15 15.46 -27.89 -8.16
CA GLN A 15 16.82 -27.96 -7.62
C GLN A 15 17.72 -26.86 -8.18
N THR A 16 17.68 -26.62 -9.49
CA THR A 16 18.46 -25.57 -10.14
C THR A 16 18.05 -24.18 -9.64
N VAL A 17 16.75 -23.90 -9.54
CA VAL A 17 16.21 -22.63 -9.01
C VAL A 17 16.65 -22.41 -7.57
N MET A 18 16.68 -23.44 -6.73
CA MET A 18 17.11 -23.36 -5.34
C MET A 18 18.62 -23.21 -5.23
N GLN A 19 19.41 -23.92 -6.03
CA GLN A 19 20.89 -23.80 -6.07
C GLN A 19 21.33 -22.41 -6.54
N GLN A 20 20.60 -21.77 -7.45
CA GLN A 20 20.89 -20.42 -7.93
C GLN A 20 20.33 -19.31 -7.01
N ASN A 21 19.82 -19.65 -5.81
CA ASN A 21 19.22 -18.69 -4.87
C ASN A 21 18.10 -17.81 -5.46
N LEU A 22 17.48 -18.20 -6.56
CA LEU A 22 16.45 -17.44 -7.27
C LEU A 22 15.24 -17.12 -6.36
N LEU A 23 14.88 -18.03 -5.45
CA LEU A 23 13.81 -17.79 -4.48
C LEU A 23 14.16 -16.68 -3.48
N PHE A 24 15.44 -16.58 -3.06
CA PHE A 24 15.89 -15.48 -2.19
C PHE A 24 15.81 -14.13 -2.90
N TYR A 25 16.23 -14.08 -4.18
CA TYR A 25 16.06 -12.86 -4.98
C TYR A 25 14.57 -12.50 -5.15
N GLY A 26 13.70 -13.49 -5.35
CA GLY A 26 12.25 -13.30 -5.40
C GLY A 26 11.70 -12.67 -4.12
N ILE A 27 12.07 -13.18 -2.94
CA ILE A 27 11.70 -12.62 -1.64
C ILE A 27 12.20 -11.17 -1.51
N GLY A 28 13.47 -10.92 -1.85
CA GLY A 28 14.08 -9.59 -1.81
C GLY A 28 13.37 -8.58 -2.71
N ILE A 29 13.06 -8.95 -3.94
CA ILE A 29 12.34 -8.09 -4.90
C ILE A 29 10.93 -7.78 -4.39
N LEU A 30 10.19 -8.78 -3.89
CA LEU A 30 8.85 -8.58 -3.34
C LEU A 30 8.88 -7.66 -2.12
N CYS A 31 9.85 -7.87 -1.21
CA CYS A 31 10.04 -7.00 -0.05
C CYS A 31 10.34 -5.56 -0.48
N PHE A 32 11.24 -5.35 -1.44
CA PHE A 32 11.59 -4.04 -1.97
C PHE A 32 10.38 -3.31 -2.58
N PHE A 33 9.59 -3.99 -3.42
CA PHE A 33 8.35 -3.42 -3.97
C PHE A 33 7.33 -3.11 -2.88
N GLY A 34 7.22 -3.95 -1.87
CA GLY A 34 6.35 -3.72 -0.72
C GLY A 34 6.73 -2.45 0.04
N VAL A 35 8.00 -2.28 0.35
CA VAL A 35 8.56 -1.09 1.03
C VAL A 35 8.33 0.17 0.20
N ILE A 36 8.69 0.15 -1.09
CA ILE A 36 8.50 1.30 -1.98
C ILE A 36 7.02 1.70 -2.03
N SER A 37 6.10 0.74 -2.15
CA SER A 37 4.67 1.06 -2.21
C SER A 37 4.17 1.76 -0.94
N GLN A 38 4.68 1.42 0.23
CA GLN A 38 4.33 2.05 1.51
C GLN A 38 4.92 3.46 1.65
N ILE A 39 6.20 3.62 1.32
CA ILE A 39 6.85 4.95 1.34
C ILE A 39 6.16 5.90 0.35
N TRP A 40 5.80 5.39 -0.83
CA TRP A 40 5.08 6.16 -1.83
C TRP A 40 3.72 6.63 -1.33
N LEU A 41 2.97 5.71 -0.72
CA LEU A 41 1.65 6.01 -0.13
C LEU A 41 1.78 7.05 0.99
N TRP A 42 2.76 6.90 1.88
CA TRP A 42 3.07 7.88 2.91
C TRP A 42 3.37 9.25 2.32
N GLY A 43 4.16 9.32 1.25
CA GLY A 43 4.49 10.56 0.54
C GLY A 43 3.26 11.26 -0.04
N ILE A 44 2.31 10.50 -0.62
CA ILE A 44 1.04 11.04 -1.14
C ILE A 44 0.22 11.67 -0.01
N TYR A 45 -0.01 10.95 1.09
CA TYR A 45 -0.76 11.48 2.22
C TYR A 45 -0.07 12.69 2.86
N SER A 46 1.26 12.64 3.01
CA SER A 46 2.03 13.76 3.56
C SER A 46 1.92 15.04 2.70
N ARG A 47 1.91 14.91 1.37
CA ARG A 47 1.69 16.05 0.47
C ARG A 47 0.29 16.59 0.59
N MET A 48 -0.73 15.72 0.61
CA MET A 48 -2.13 16.15 0.77
C MET A 48 -2.36 16.89 2.09
N THR A 49 -1.77 16.41 3.18
CA THR A 49 -1.86 17.05 4.50
C THR A 49 -1.22 18.44 4.48
N LYS A 50 -0.01 18.57 3.93
CA LYS A 50 0.67 19.86 3.78
C LYS A 50 -0.11 20.85 2.91
N ASP A 51 -0.71 20.37 1.82
CA ASP A 51 -1.55 21.20 0.94
C ASP A 51 -2.82 21.66 1.63
N MET A 52 -3.36 20.87 2.58
CA MET A 52 -4.51 21.22 3.39
C MET A 52 -4.16 22.30 4.44
N GLU A 53 -3.03 22.12 5.16
CA GLU A 53 -2.57 23.06 6.18
C GLU A 53 -2.20 24.44 5.60
N ASN A 54 -1.67 24.49 4.37
CA ASN A 54 -1.34 25.72 3.68
C ASN A 54 -2.52 26.28 2.87
N GLU A 55 -3.57 26.74 3.55
CA GLU A 55 -4.78 27.29 2.92
C GLU A 55 -4.51 28.40 1.90
N ARG A 56 -3.56 29.30 2.19
CA ARG A 56 -3.20 30.46 1.31
C ARG A 56 -2.38 30.06 0.08
N ALA A 57 -1.72 28.91 0.13
CA ALA A 57 -0.87 28.41 -0.95
C ALA A 57 -1.40 27.08 -1.53
N ALA A 58 -2.71 26.79 -1.42
CA ALA A 58 -3.33 25.54 -1.88
C ALA A 58 -3.04 25.27 -3.38
N LYS A 59 -1.78 24.93 -3.68
CA LYS A 59 -1.30 24.50 -4.99
C LYS A 59 -1.78 23.08 -5.33
N GLY A 60 -2.29 22.33 -4.36
CA GLY A 60 -2.78 20.96 -4.51
C GLY A 60 -4.04 20.93 -5.35
N LYS A 61 -3.94 20.39 -6.58
CA LYS A 61 -5.08 20.20 -7.49
C LYS A 61 -6.25 19.49 -6.80
N PHE A 62 -5.95 18.54 -5.91
CA PHE A 62 -6.95 17.75 -5.20
C PHE A 62 -7.79 18.59 -4.23
N ILE A 63 -7.16 19.36 -3.35
CA ILE A 63 -7.86 20.21 -2.37
C ILE A 63 -8.72 21.24 -3.08
N ARG A 64 -8.20 21.86 -4.13
CA ARG A 64 -8.94 22.83 -4.94
C ARG A 64 -10.15 22.21 -5.63
N GLN A 65 -10.02 21.00 -6.18
CA GLN A 65 -11.14 20.28 -6.78
C GLN A 65 -12.24 19.91 -5.76
N ILE A 66 -11.85 19.46 -4.57
CA ILE A 66 -12.79 19.15 -3.49
C ILE A 66 -13.57 20.40 -3.11
N ARG A 67 -12.88 21.53 -2.86
CA ARG A 67 -13.52 22.80 -2.49
C ARG A 67 -14.49 23.28 -3.57
N GLN A 68 -14.10 23.25 -4.84
CA GLN A 68 -14.97 23.64 -5.96
C GLN A 68 -16.21 22.74 -6.07
N ARG A 69 -16.03 21.42 -6.03
CA ARG A 69 -17.14 20.47 -6.12
C ARG A 69 -18.11 20.59 -4.93
N TYR A 70 -17.57 20.76 -3.74
CA TYR A 70 -18.38 20.96 -2.54
C TYR A 70 -19.18 22.25 -2.61
N GLY A 71 -18.57 23.35 -3.04
CA GLY A 71 -19.24 24.63 -3.23
C GLY A 71 -20.38 24.58 -4.26
N LEU A 72 -20.19 23.82 -5.37
CA LEU A 72 -21.25 23.59 -6.36
C LEU A 72 -22.39 22.76 -5.77
N LEU A 73 -22.09 21.67 -5.03
CA LEU A 73 -23.10 20.84 -4.39
C LEU A 73 -23.91 21.62 -3.36
N LYS A 74 -23.26 22.49 -2.57
CA LYS A 74 -23.94 23.33 -1.57
C LYS A 74 -24.89 24.37 -2.23
N ARG A 75 -24.50 24.86 -3.41
CA ARG A 75 -25.36 25.80 -4.18
C ARG A 75 -26.55 25.13 -4.85
N MET A 76 -26.42 23.87 -5.26
CA MET A 76 -27.46 23.12 -5.97
C MET A 76 -28.40 22.35 -5.04
N GLY A 77 -27.97 22.06 -3.80
CA GLY A 77 -28.74 21.29 -2.83
C GLY A 77 -29.31 22.20 -1.73
N ASP A 78 -30.50 21.83 -1.22
CA ASP A 78 -31.25 22.52 -0.18
C ASP A 78 -30.61 22.48 1.23
N GLY A 79 -29.28 22.64 1.32
CA GLY A 79 -28.53 22.83 2.56
C GLY A 79 -28.06 21.55 3.29
N SER A 80 -28.51 20.35 2.92
CA SER A 80 -28.17 19.10 3.66
C SER A 80 -27.14 18.20 2.97
N VAL A 81 -26.01 18.76 2.58
CA VAL A 81 -24.93 17.93 2.03
C VAL A 81 -24.20 17.23 3.18
N ASN A 82 -24.22 15.90 3.20
CA ASN A 82 -23.41 15.14 4.14
C ASN A 82 -21.91 15.28 3.78
N THR A 83 -21.25 16.25 4.41
CA THR A 83 -19.84 16.62 4.17
C THR A 83 -18.91 15.44 4.34
N ARG A 84 -19.14 14.61 5.37
CA ARG A 84 -18.31 13.44 5.65
C ARG A 84 -18.38 12.40 4.54
N ALA A 85 -19.58 12.05 4.09
CA ALA A 85 -19.77 11.10 2.99
C ALA A 85 -19.19 11.62 1.68
N PHE A 86 -19.26 12.93 1.43
CA PHE A 86 -18.63 13.57 0.27
C PHE A 86 -17.10 13.45 0.31
N ILE A 87 -16.47 13.71 1.47
CA ILE A 87 -15.02 13.61 1.65
C ILE A 87 -14.55 12.16 1.46
N GLU A 88 -15.21 11.21 2.14
CA GLU A 88 -14.88 9.79 1.99
C GLU A 88 -14.94 9.35 0.52
N ARG A 89 -16.03 9.68 -0.16
CA ARG A 89 -16.20 9.36 -1.59
C ARG A 89 -15.11 9.98 -2.45
N SER A 90 -14.75 11.24 -2.20
CA SER A 90 -13.70 11.95 -2.93
C SER A 90 -12.33 11.34 -2.73
N LEU A 91 -11.98 10.92 -1.51
CA LEU A 91 -10.75 10.20 -1.20
C LEU A 91 -10.69 8.82 -1.84
N TYR A 92 -11.81 8.08 -1.86
CA TYR A 92 -11.88 6.78 -2.55
C TYR A 92 -11.73 6.91 -4.07
N GLN A 93 -12.26 7.97 -4.65
CA GLN A 93 -12.16 8.22 -6.10
C GLN A 93 -10.81 8.79 -6.52
N TYR A 94 -10.00 9.28 -5.58
CA TYR A 94 -8.70 9.84 -5.90
C TYR A 94 -7.78 8.78 -6.50
N ARG A 95 -7.29 9.06 -7.72
CA ARG A 95 -6.34 8.20 -8.44
C ARG A 95 -5.00 8.90 -8.58
N HIS A 96 -3.94 8.21 -8.20
CA HIS A 96 -2.57 8.64 -8.43
C HIS A 96 -1.86 7.59 -9.28
N LEU A 97 -1.30 8.01 -10.41
CA LEU A 97 -0.69 7.09 -11.41
C LEU A 97 -1.65 5.97 -11.86
N GLY A 98 -2.93 6.30 -12.09
CA GLY A 98 -3.94 5.34 -12.56
C GLY A 98 -4.49 4.36 -11.53
N ARG A 99 -3.93 4.32 -10.30
CA ARG A 99 -4.37 3.45 -9.21
C ARG A 99 -4.99 4.24 -8.06
N THR A 100 -5.97 3.65 -7.40
CA THR A 100 -6.55 4.21 -6.18
C THR A 100 -5.62 4.04 -4.98
N LEU A 101 -5.74 4.92 -3.97
CA LEU A 101 -4.96 4.82 -2.72
C LEU A 101 -5.16 3.46 -2.02
N HIS A 102 -6.37 2.90 -2.12
CA HIS A 102 -6.67 1.58 -1.58
C HIS A 102 -5.88 0.46 -2.28
N GLN A 103 -5.75 0.51 -3.62
CA GLN A 103 -4.96 -0.45 -4.38
C GLN A 103 -3.48 -0.39 -4.02
N TRP A 104 -2.91 0.81 -3.85
CA TRP A 104 -1.53 0.98 -3.40
C TRP A 104 -1.28 0.37 -2.02
N ARG A 105 -2.19 0.57 -1.08
CA ARG A 105 -2.11 -0.04 0.24
C ARG A 105 -2.16 -1.56 0.18
N ARG A 106 -3.04 -2.13 -0.67
CA ARG A 106 -3.16 -3.58 -0.86
C ARG A 106 -1.89 -4.18 -1.48
N THR A 107 -1.21 -3.46 -2.38
CA THR A 107 0.03 -3.93 -3.02
C THR A 107 1.11 -4.29 -1.99
N GLY A 108 1.33 -3.46 -0.97
CA GLY A 108 2.29 -3.76 0.09
C GLY A 108 1.93 -5.02 0.90
N ALA A 109 0.64 -5.18 1.27
CA ALA A 109 0.18 -6.36 2.00
C ALA A 109 0.31 -7.64 1.15
N VAL A 110 -0.05 -7.58 -0.14
CA VAL A 110 0.09 -8.71 -1.07
C VAL A 110 1.56 -9.08 -1.25
N ALA A 111 2.46 -8.11 -1.39
CA ALA A 111 3.90 -8.36 -1.51
C ALA A 111 4.45 -9.09 -0.27
N LEU A 112 4.03 -8.70 0.94
CA LEU A 112 4.41 -9.38 2.17
C LEU A 112 3.91 -10.83 2.18
N VAL A 113 2.63 -11.05 1.89
CA VAL A 113 2.05 -12.41 1.89
C VAL A 113 2.75 -13.30 0.86
N LEU A 114 3.00 -12.78 -0.36
CA LEU A 114 3.71 -13.53 -1.40
C LEU A 114 5.15 -13.84 -1.00
N SER A 115 5.87 -12.91 -0.34
CA SER A 115 7.23 -13.17 0.14
C SER A 115 7.28 -14.25 1.21
N LEU A 116 6.29 -14.29 2.12
CA LEU A 116 6.17 -15.34 3.12
C LEU A 116 5.84 -16.71 2.48
N ILE A 117 4.92 -16.74 1.54
CA ILE A 117 4.58 -17.98 0.79
C ILE A 117 5.82 -18.50 0.06
N LEU A 118 6.56 -17.62 -0.62
CA LEU A 118 7.79 -18.01 -1.33
C LEU A 118 8.84 -18.57 -0.36
N GLY A 119 9.00 -17.98 0.82
CA GLY A 119 9.89 -18.44 1.86
C GLY A 119 9.48 -19.80 2.42
N LEU A 120 8.18 -20.01 2.67
CA LEU A 120 7.64 -21.30 3.13
C LEU A 120 7.85 -22.40 2.08
N VAL A 121 7.61 -22.10 0.81
CA VAL A 121 7.87 -23.02 -0.30
C VAL A 121 9.35 -23.38 -0.34
N GLY A 122 10.25 -22.39 -0.27
CA GLY A 122 11.70 -22.64 -0.22
C GLY A 122 12.10 -23.50 0.98
N TYR A 123 11.58 -23.20 2.18
CA TYR A 123 11.82 -23.96 3.40
C TYR A 123 11.38 -25.44 3.26
N TYR A 124 10.16 -25.67 2.75
CA TYR A 124 9.60 -27.01 2.58
C TYR A 124 10.42 -27.85 1.59
N TYR A 125 10.73 -27.30 0.42
CA TYR A 125 11.51 -28.01 -0.60
C TYR A 125 12.97 -28.22 -0.20
N ALA A 126 13.59 -27.28 0.52
CA ALA A 126 14.94 -27.46 1.06
C ALA A 126 15.00 -28.65 2.03
N GLY A 127 13.94 -28.89 2.80
CA GLY A 127 13.80 -30.06 3.69
C GLY A 127 13.66 -31.36 2.90
N ASN A 128 12.73 -31.41 1.94
CA ASN A 128 12.42 -32.61 1.14
C ASN A 128 13.57 -33.05 0.22
N LEU A 129 14.31 -32.08 -0.34
CA LEU A 129 15.43 -32.35 -1.24
C LEU A 129 16.76 -32.60 -0.49
N ARG A 130 16.74 -32.65 0.85
CA ARG A 130 17.92 -32.83 1.72
C ARG A 130 19.08 -31.89 1.38
N MET A 131 18.78 -30.65 0.98
CA MET A 131 19.77 -29.65 0.56
C MET A 131 20.58 -29.04 1.71
N GLY A 132 20.53 -29.62 2.90
CA GLY A 132 21.28 -29.19 4.07
C GLY A 132 20.48 -28.29 5.03
N ALA A 133 20.76 -28.44 6.32
CA ALA A 133 20.08 -27.68 7.38
C ALA A 133 20.31 -26.16 7.28
N ALA A 134 21.51 -25.77 6.83
CA ALA A 134 21.87 -24.36 6.67
C ALA A 134 20.98 -23.63 5.66
N LEU A 135 20.70 -24.23 4.50
CA LEU A 135 19.83 -23.60 3.49
C LEU A 135 18.40 -23.41 4.01
N ARG A 136 17.89 -24.41 4.73
CA ARG A 136 16.56 -24.33 5.34
C ARG A 136 16.48 -23.21 6.39
N GLN A 137 17.51 -23.06 7.21
CA GLN A 137 17.58 -22.00 8.21
C GLN A 137 17.68 -20.62 7.55
N ASN A 138 18.38 -20.48 6.42
CA ASN A 138 18.45 -19.22 5.68
C ASN A 138 17.08 -18.75 5.17
N TYR A 139 16.19 -19.68 4.75
CA TYR A 139 14.82 -19.31 4.39
C TYR A 139 14.01 -18.78 5.58
N LEU A 140 14.17 -19.34 6.78
CA LEU A 140 13.55 -18.80 7.99
C LEU A 140 14.05 -17.39 8.30
N TRP A 141 15.36 -17.16 8.21
CA TRP A 141 15.93 -15.82 8.40
C TRP A 141 15.42 -14.83 7.36
N ALA A 142 15.38 -15.22 6.08
CA ALA A 142 14.86 -14.36 5.01
C ALA A 142 13.40 -13.96 5.24
N MET A 143 12.55 -14.91 5.66
CA MET A 143 11.15 -14.61 6.02
C MET A 143 11.05 -13.69 7.24
N GLY A 144 11.84 -13.97 8.29
CA GLY A 144 11.88 -13.16 9.51
C GLY A 144 12.32 -11.71 9.22
N ILE A 145 13.37 -11.54 8.44
CA ILE A 145 13.87 -10.21 8.02
C ILE A 145 12.81 -9.50 7.16
N ALA A 146 12.22 -10.16 6.18
CA ALA A 146 11.19 -9.57 5.33
C ALA A 146 9.97 -9.12 6.16
N ALA A 147 9.51 -9.95 7.10
CA ALA A 147 8.41 -9.62 7.99
C ALA A 147 8.75 -8.45 8.93
N ALA A 148 9.97 -8.44 9.50
CA ALA A 148 10.44 -7.38 10.38
C ALA A 148 10.55 -6.04 9.64
N VAL A 149 11.17 -6.02 8.47
CA VAL A 149 11.32 -4.81 7.65
C VAL A 149 9.96 -4.26 7.25
N MET A 150 9.07 -5.10 6.74
CA MET A 150 7.73 -4.67 6.37
C MET A 150 6.91 -4.20 7.57
N GLY A 151 6.99 -4.90 8.72
CA GLY A 151 6.32 -4.52 9.96
C GLY A 151 6.80 -3.14 10.47
N LEU A 152 8.11 -2.89 10.47
CA LEU A 152 8.68 -1.60 10.82
C LEU A 152 8.19 -0.48 9.90
N ILE A 153 8.20 -0.71 8.59
CA ILE A 153 7.73 0.29 7.62
C ILE A 153 6.22 0.56 7.81
N TYR A 154 5.40 -0.47 8.06
CA TYR A 154 3.98 -0.30 8.37
C TYR A 154 3.76 0.52 9.65
N GLY A 155 4.56 0.27 10.69
CA GLY A 155 4.49 1.02 11.95
C GLY A 155 4.94 2.49 11.79
N LEU A 156 6.05 2.72 11.08
CA LEU A 156 6.60 4.06 10.89
C LEU A 156 5.75 4.94 9.96
N THR A 157 5.12 4.35 8.94
CA THR A 157 4.34 5.13 7.96
C THR A 157 2.96 5.54 8.47
N ASP A 158 2.41 4.84 9.45
CA ASP A 158 1.08 5.05 10.06
C ASP A 158 0.04 5.72 9.11
N VAL A 159 -0.19 5.06 7.98
CA VAL A 159 -1.08 5.56 6.93
C VAL A 159 -2.53 5.73 7.43
N ARG A 160 -2.93 4.97 8.46
CA ARG A 160 -4.28 5.08 9.04
C ARG A 160 -4.47 6.39 9.76
N TYR A 161 -3.52 6.76 10.61
CA TYR A 161 -3.55 8.04 11.34
C TYR A 161 -3.57 9.23 10.37
N ARG A 162 -2.67 9.22 9.37
CA ARG A 162 -2.60 10.29 8.36
C ARG A 162 -3.88 10.42 7.54
N ARG A 163 -4.50 9.31 7.20
CA ARG A 163 -5.79 9.32 6.52
C ARG A 163 -6.88 9.94 7.40
N SER A 164 -6.99 9.52 8.66
CA SER A 164 -7.95 10.07 9.62
C SER A 164 -7.72 11.57 9.84
N TYR A 165 -6.47 11.98 10.01
CA TYR A 165 -6.09 13.39 10.14
C TYR A 165 -6.51 14.21 8.91
N LEU A 166 -6.28 13.71 7.71
CA LEU A 166 -6.69 14.35 6.46
C LEU A 166 -8.22 14.44 6.35
N GLU A 167 -8.95 13.37 6.71
CA GLU A 167 -10.42 13.35 6.70
C GLU A 167 -10.99 14.41 7.65
N THR A 168 -10.47 14.48 8.88
CA THR A 168 -10.91 15.46 9.88
C THR A 168 -10.57 16.89 9.47
N GLY A 169 -9.37 17.13 8.98
CA GLY A 169 -8.96 18.47 8.53
C GLY A 169 -9.72 18.96 7.29
N LEU A 170 -10.06 18.05 6.35
CA LEU A 170 -10.93 18.41 5.23
C LEU A 170 -12.35 18.74 5.68
N LEU A 171 -12.85 18.04 6.69
CA LEU A 171 -14.17 18.30 7.26
C LEU A 171 -14.21 19.68 7.89
N ASP A 172 -13.24 20.00 8.74
CA ASP A 172 -13.12 21.32 9.36
C ASP A 172 -12.98 22.44 8.32
N MET A 173 -12.12 22.25 7.31
CA MET A 173 -11.93 23.22 6.22
C MET A 173 -13.22 23.48 5.42
N LEU A 174 -13.99 22.43 5.11
CA LEU A 174 -15.22 22.59 4.30
C LEU A 174 -16.37 23.17 5.11
N GLU A 175 -16.49 22.85 6.38
CA GLU A 175 -17.51 23.40 7.28
C GLU A 175 -17.25 24.89 7.57
N ASN A 176 -15.99 25.25 7.89
CA ASN A 176 -15.61 26.63 8.17
C ASN A 176 -15.64 27.53 6.93
N SER A 177 -15.23 27.03 5.76
CA SER A 177 -15.34 27.80 4.51
C SER A 177 -16.79 28.04 4.08
N GLY A 178 -17.70 27.20 4.50
CA GLY A 178 -19.14 27.37 4.28
C GLY A 178 -19.77 28.47 5.11
N ASN A 179 -19.24 28.73 6.31
CA ASN A 179 -19.75 29.77 7.19
C ASN A 179 -19.26 31.17 6.79
N THR A 180 -18.05 31.28 6.26
CA THR A 180 -17.51 32.58 5.81
C THR A 180 -18.23 33.12 4.57
N ALA A 181 -18.78 32.26 3.72
CA ALA A 181 -19.56 32.67 2.55
C ALA A 181 -20.99 33.07 2.87
N ALA A 182 -21.49 32.79 4.08
CA ALA A 182 -22.86 33.17 4.52
C ALA A 182 -22.88 34.52 5.26
N VAL A 183 -21.73 35.17 5.49
CA VAL A 183 -21.62 36.45 6.23
C VAL A 183 -21.34 37.64 5.31
N VAL A 184 -21.23 37.43 4.00
CA VAL A 184 -21.09 38.48 2.96
C VAL A 184 -22.29 38.44 2.05
#